data_eeff395ebdf080117598abfa75ceb604
#
_entry.id   eeff395ebdf080117598abfa75ceb604
#
_cell.length_a   1.000
_cell.length_b   1.000
_cell.length_c   1.000
_cell.angle_alpha   90.00
_cell.angle_beta   90.00
_cell.angle_gamma   90.00
#
_symmetry.space_group_name_H-M   'P 1'
#
loop_
_entity.id
_entity.type
_entity.pdbx_description
1 polymer ?
#
loop_
_entity_poly.entity_id
_entity_poly.type
_entity_poly.pdbx_seq_one_letter_code
_entity_poly.pdbx_strand_id
1 'polypeptide(L)'
;MNKKRTPAKRVDIVLLKLVKERSVLYETRKISNLYDAYRLVKNFLVSDREKFVVVCLDTKNQPVSRGTVNSAIVHPREVFKVAVLSNASKIICFHNHPSGNMDFSSEDEEITKRLQKCGEILGIELVDHIVIGDDDKYFSFKENCKI
;
A
#
# COMPACT_ATOMS: atom_id res chain seq x y z
N MET A 1 35.27 -0.88 -44.00
CA MET A 1 34.86 -1.35 -42.68
C MET A 1 33.35 -1.59 -42.66
N ASN A 2 32.93 -2.85 -42.68
CA ASN A 2 31.49 -3.18 -42.56
C ASN A 2 31.02 -2.94 -41.15
N LYS A 3 30.29 -1.84 -40.92
CA LYS A 3 29.55 -1.65 -39.68
C LYS A 3 28.52 -2.77 -39.56
N LYS A 4 28.72 -3.77 -38.71
CA LYS A 4 27.69 -4.75 -38.33
C LYS A 4 26.47 -3.95 -37.85
N ARG A 5 25.40 -3.92 -38.64
CA ARG A 5 24.12 -3.35 -38.23
C ARG A 5 23.58 -4.18 -37.04
N THR A 6 23.42 -3.57 -35.90
CA THR A 6 22.74 -4.19 -34.77
C THR A 6 21.29 -4.48 -35.22
N PRO A 7 20.79 -5.72 -35.07
CA PRO A 7 19.42 -6.04 -35.49
C PRO A 7 18.41 -5.20 -34.70
N ALA A 8 17.33 -4.78 -35.35
CA ALA A 8 16.25 -4.04 -34.70
C ALA A 8 15.63 -4.87 -33.57
N LYS A 9 15.38 -4.23 -32.46
CA LYS A 9 14.70 -4.82 -31.27
C LYS A 9 13.19 -4.56 -31.34
N ARG A 10 12.38 -5.57 -31.14
CA ARG A 10 10.93 -5.38 -30.90
C ARG A 10 10.69 -4.77 -29.54
N VAL A 11 9.79 -3.81 -29.47
CA VAL A 11 9.32 -3.19 -28.24
C VAL A 11 7.82 -3.38 -28.16
N ASP A 12 7.34 -3.94 -27.05
CA ASP A 12 5.92 -4.21 -26.88
C ASP A 12 5.19 -2.90 -26.54
N ILE A 13 4.01 -2.73 -27.14
CA ILE A 13 3.05 -1.70 -26.77
C ILE A 13 2.11 -2.33 -25.77
N VAL A 14 2.05 -1.76 -24.55
CA VAL A 14 1.27 -2.33 -23.44
C VAL A 14 0.18 -1.38 -22.97
N LEU A 15 -0.94 -1.94 -22.52
CA LEU A 15 -2.02 -1.26 -21.83
C LEU A 15 -2.08 -1.76 -20.39
N LEU A 16 -1.98 -0.85 -19.44
CA LEU A 16 -2.17 -1.17 -18.02
C LEU A 16 -3.61 -0.84 -17.61
N LYS A 17 -4.26 -1.78 -16.94
CA LYS A 17 -5.61 -1.58 -16.37
C LYS A 17 -5.76 -2.32 -15.06
N LEU A 18 -6.60 -1.78 -14.17
CA LEU A 18 -7.06 -2.51 -12.99
C LEU A 18 -8.09 -3.56 -13.41
N VAL A 19 -7.91 -4.77 -12.91
CA VAL A 19 -8.91 -5.84 -13.03
C VAL A 19 -9.54 -6.04 -11.66
N LYS A 20 -10.87 -5.87 -11.60
CA LYS A 20 -11.62 -6.10 -10.36
C LYS A 20 -11.70 -7.60 -10.08
N GLU A 21 -11.06 -8.02 -9.01
CA GLU A 21 -11.09 -9.40 -8.56
C GLU A 21 -12.36 -9.72 -7.77
N ARG A 22 -12.68 -8.84 -6.81
CA ARG A 22 -13.87 -8.94 -5.96
C ARG A 22 -14.25 -7.60 -5.35
N SER A 23 -15.41 -7.54 -4.69
CA SER A 23 -15.82 -6.38 -3.90
C SER A 23 -15.99 -6.76 -2.44
N VAL A 24 -15.75 -5.79 -1.56
CA VAL A 24 -16.04 -5.87 -0.14
C VAL A 24 -17.04 -4.77 0.19
N LEU A 25 -18.10 -5.11 0.91
CA LEU A 25 -19.03 -4.12 1.43
C LEU A 25 -18.38 -3.41 2.62
N TYR A 26 -18.32 -2.08 2.54
CA TYR A 26 -17.79 -1.24 3.60
C TYR A 26 -18.87 -0.23 4.02
N GLU A 27 -19.34 -0.35 5.25
CA GLU A 27 -20.50 0.40 5.73
C GLU A 27 -20.20 1.89 5.99
N THR A 28 -18.98 2.19 6.44
CA THR A 28 -18.58 3.53 6.90
C THR A 28 -18.06 4.39 5.74
N ARG A 29 -18.67 4.48 4.64
CA ARG A 29 -18.28 5.23 3.42
C ARG A 29 -16.99 6.07 3.45
N LYS A 30 -16.65 6.68 4.60
CA LYS A 30 -15.50 7.55 4.83
C LYS A 30 -14.65 7.03 5.97
N ILE A 31 -13.33 7.04 5.79
CA ILE A 31 -12.37 6.78 6.85
C ILE A 31 -12.13 8.07 7.63
N SER A 32 -12.63 8.13 8.86
CA SER A 32 -12.53 9.31 9.72
C SER A 32 -11.51 9.13 10.85
N ASN A 33 -11.18 7.88 11.17
CA ASN A 33 -10.24 7.52 12.21
C ASN A 33 -9.54 6.20 11.87
N LEU A 34 -8.56 5.84 12.67
CA LEU A 34 -7.75 4.65 12.48
C LEU A 34 -8.56 3.35 12.57
N TYR A 35 -9.56 3.30 13.43
CA TYR A 35 -10.41 2.13 13.60
C TYR A 35 -11.25 1.85 12.35
N ASP A 36 -11.74 2.88 11.67
CA ASP A 36 -12.44 2.74 10.39
C ASP A 36 -11.51 2.08 9.34
N ALA A 37 -10.27 2.55 9.27
CA ALA A 37 -9.28 2.00 8.35
C ALA A 37 -8.93 0.54 8.70
N TYR A 38 -8.76 0.24 9.97
CA TYR A 38 -8.48 -1.11 10.45
C TYR A 38 -9.60 -2.10 10.09
N ARG A 39 -10.87 -1.73 10.31
CA ARG A 39 -12.02 -2.57 9.96
C ARG A 39 -12.03 -3.00 8.49
N LEU A 40 -11.55 -2.15 7.59
CA LEU A 40 -11.50 -2.44 6.16
C LEU A 40 -10.52 -3.59 5.82
N VAL A 41 -9.48 -3.77 6.61
CA VAL A 41 -8.39 -4.72 6.34
C VAL A 41 -8.32 -5.89 7.32
N LYS A 42 -8.99 -5.79 8.47
CA LYS A 42 -8.93 -6.77 9.57
C LYS A 42 -9.01 -8.22 9.09
N ASN A 43 -10.06 -8.58 8.38
CA ASN A 43 -10.28 -9.96 7.93
C ASN A 43 -9.26 -10.42 6.88
N PHE A 44 -8.55 -9.49 6.27
CA PHE A 44 -7.58 -9.78 5.24
C PHE A 44 -6.18 -9.99 5.80
N LEU A 45 -5.86 -9.34 6.91
CA LEU A 45 -4.56 -9.40 7.57
C LEU A 45 -4.43 -10.54 8.58
N VAL A 46 -5.53 -11.22 8.93
CA VAL A 46 -5.46 -12.48 9.69
C VAL A 46 -4.82 -13.54 8.82
N SER A 47 -3.55 -13.83 9.02
CA SER A 47 -2.75 -14.73 8.19
C SER A 47 -1.51 -15.18 8.94
N ASP A 48 -1.13 -16.43 8.70
CA ASP A 48 0.16 -17.02 9.10
C ASP A 48 1.37 -16.48 8.30
N ARG A 49 1.08 -15.65 7.29
CA ARG A 49 2.09 -15.00 6.44
C ARG A 49 2.02 -13.51 6.58
N GLU A 50 3.18 -12.89 6.49
CA GLU A 50 3.28 -11.43 6.38
C GLU A 50 2.59 -10.95 5.10
N LYS A 51 1.72 -9.97 5.24
CA LYS A 51 1.01 -9.31 4.13
C LYS A 51 1.20 -7.81 4.24
N PHE A 52 1.39 -7.18 3.11
CA PHE A 52 1.38 -5.74 2.98
C PHE A 52 0.20 -5.29 2.12
N VAL A 53 -0.65 -4.46 2.67
CA VAL A 53 -1.90 -4.01 2.04
C VAL A 53 -1.89 -2.50 1.88
N VAL A 54 -2.28 -2.04 0.72
CA VAL A 54 -2.44 -0.62 0.39
C VAL A 54 -3.92 -0.34 0.21
N VAL A 55 -4.46 0.55 1.01
CA VAL A 55 -5.81 1.11 0.86
C VAL A 55 -5.71 2.46 0.18
N CYS A 56 -6.35 2.58 -0.96
CA CYS A 56 -6.38 3.80 -1.78
C CYS A 56 -7.63 4.61 -1.46
N LEU A 57 -7.45 5.90 -1.22
CA LEU A 57 -8.52 6.83 -0.86
C LEU A 57 -8.64 7.95 -1.89
N ASP A 58 -9.87 8.46 -2.06
CA ASP A 58 -10.11 9.71 -2.76
C ASP A 58 -9.84 10.94 -1.88
N THR A 59 -10.08 12.14 -2.42
CA THR A 59 -9.90 13.41 -1.72
C THR A 59 -10.82 13.57 -0.50
N LYS A 60 -11.93 12.82 -0.45
CA LYS A 60 -12.90 12.83 0.64
C LYS A 60 -12.62 11.76 1.70
N ASN A 61 -11.49 11.06 1.62
CA ASN A 61 -11.12 9.91 2.45
C ASN A 61 -12.07 8.71 2.30
N GLN A 62 -12.65 8.54 1.13
CA GLN A 62 -13.46 7.35 0.83
C GLN A 62 -12.58 6.29 0.17
N PRO A 63 -12.66 5.02 0.61
CA PRO A 63 -11.91 3.95 -0.02
C PRO A 63 -12.36 3.73 -1.47
N VAL A 64 -11.44 3.77 -2.41
CA VAL A 64 -11.69 3.52 -3.83
C VAL A 64 -11.20 2.16 -4.28
N SER A 65 -10.10 1.69 -3.69
CA SER A 65 -9.56 0.36 -3.94
C SER A 65 -8.66 -0.11 -2.82
N ARG A 66 -8.32 -1.39 -2.86
CA ARG A 66 -7.34 -2.03 -1.99
C ARG A 66 -6.51 -3.01 -2.81
N GLY A 67 -5.21 -2.98 -2.63
CA GLY A 67 -4.29 -3.91 -3.26
C GLY A 67 -3.36 -4.58 -2.25
N THR A 68 -2.88 -5.77 -2.59
CA THR A 68 -1.83 -6.46 -1.84
C THR A 68 -0.51 -6.30 -2.58
N VAL A 69 0.54 -5.99 -1.84
CA VAL A 69 1.90 -5.94 -2.34
C VAL A 69 2.66 -7.15 -1.78
N ASN A 70 3.57 -7.69 -2.57
CA ASN A 70 4.42 -8.78 -2.09
C ASN A 70 5.25 -8.29 -0.90
N SER A 71 5.08 -8.94 0.26
CA SER A 71 5.68 -8.52 1.52
C SER A 71 7.16 -8.88 1.65
N ALA A 72 7.69 -9.77 0.84
CA ALA A 72 9.09 -10.17 0.93
C ALA A 72 10.06 -8.99 0.75
N ILE A 73 9.73 -8.06 -0.15
CA ILE A 73 10.44 -6.79 -0.32
C ILE A 73 9.42 -5.75 -0.80
N VAL A 74 8.90 -4.95 0.12
CA VAL A 74 8.00 -3.86 -0.22
C VAL A 74 8.79 -2.75 -0.93
N HIS A 75 8.38 -2.44 -2.15
CA HIS A 75 8.99 -1.38 -2.93
C HIS A 75 7.97 -0.29 -3.25
N PRO A 76 8.30 1.02 -3.12
CA PRO A 76 7.38 2.12 -3.41
C PRO A 76 6.70 2.01 -4.78
N ARG A 77 7.40 1.56 -5.83
CA ARG A 77 6.81 1.38 -7.17
C ARG A 77 5.61 0.41 -7.17
N GLU A 78 5.63 -0.64 -6.33
CA GLU A 78 4.53 -1.61 -6.26
C GLU A 78 3.33 -1.01 -5.51
N VAL A 79 3.59 -0.26 -4.44
CA VAL A 79 2.58 0.46 -3.66
C VAL A 79 1.90 1.53 -4.52
N PHE A 80 2.67 2.40 -5.15
CA PHE A 80 2.13 3.51 -5.93
C PHE A 80 1.58 3.09 -7.29
N LYS A 81 1.96 1.94 -7.83
CA LYS A 81 1.31 1.37 -9.02
C LYS A 81 -0.20 1.21 -8.81
N VAL A 82 -0.58 0.60 -7.67
CA VAL A 82 -2.01 0.44 -7.31
C VAL A 82 -2.67 1.80 -7.12
N ALA A 83 -2.02 2.71 -6.41
CA ALA A 83 -2.56 4.04 -6.12
C ALA A 83 -2.80 4.88 -7.38
N VAL A 84 -1.82 4.91 -8.29
CA VAL A 84 -1.92 5.64 -9.57
C VAL A 84 -3.04 5.06 -10.44
N LEU A 85 -3.08 3.74 -10.62
CA LEU A 85 -4.11 3.08 -11.42
C LEU A 85 -5.52 3.24 -10.82
N SER A 86 -5.62 3.41 -9.50
CA SER A 86 -6.87 3.66 -8.79
C SER A 86 -7.29 5.14 -8.78
N ASN A 87 -6.49 6.02 -9.36
CA ASN A 87 -6.67 7.47 -9.29
C ASN A 87 -6.82 7.97 -7.84
N ALA A 88 -6.02 7.40 -6.94
CA ALA A 88 -6.05 7.75 -5.52
C ALA A 88 -5.38 9.09 -5.25
N SER A 89 -5.92 9.85 -4.30
CA SER A 89 -5.27 11.06 -3.76
C SER A 89 -4.46 10.78 -2.50
N LYS A 90 -4.78 9.69 -1.81
CA LYS A 90 -4.15 9.29 -0.54
C LYS A 90 -4.06 7.77 -0.45
N ILE A 91 -3.12 7.31 0.37
CA ILE A 91 -2.99 5.89 0.71
C ILE A 91 -2.84 5.70 2.22
N ILE A 92 -3.30 4.55 2.70
CA ILE A 92 -2.96 4.00 4.02
C ILE A 92 -2.34 2.64 3.78
N CYS A 93 -1.19 2.38 4.39
CA CYS A 93 -0.51 1.10 4.31
C CYS A 93 -0.72 0.31 5.59
N PHE A 94 -0.88 -0.98 5.46
CA PHE A 94 -1.01 -1.93 6.56
C PHE A 94 -0.10 -3.11 6.34
N HIS A 95 0.51 -3.61 7.39
CA HIS A 95 1.10 -4.94 7.38
C HIS A 95 0.90 -5.66 8.71
N ASN A 96 0.93 -6.98 8.69
CA ASN A 96 0.86 -7.82 9.87
C ASN A 96 2.21 -8.50 10.11
N HIS A 97 2.53 -8.70 11.39
CA HIS A 97 3.61 -9.59 11.78
C HIS A 97 3.01 -10.94 12.23
N PRO A 98 3.36 -12.07 11.58
CA PRO A 98 2.85 -13.40 11.95
C PRO A 98 3.17 -13.79 13.39
N SER A 99 4.22 -13.22 13.98
CA SER A 99 4.60 -13.41 15.38
C SER A 99 3.63 -12.73 16.36
N GLY A 100 2.69 -11.91 15.89
CA GLY A 100 1.81 -11.08 16.72
C GLY A 100 2.48 -9.89 17.38
N ASN A 101 3.79 -9.71 17.20
CA ASN A 101 4.52 -8.56 17.71
C ASN A 101 4.20 -7.31 16.90
N MET A 102 3.92 -6.21 17.58
CA MET A 102 3.64 -4.91 16.96
C MET A 102 4.87 -4.02 16.85
N ASP A 103 6.01 -4.44 17.39
CA ASP A 103 7.23 -3.66 17.29
C ASP A 103 7.62 -3.53 15.82
N PHE A 104 7.67 -2.30 15.34
CA PHE A 104 8.14 -2.06 13.97
C PHE A 104 9.66 -2.25 13.89
N SER A 105 10.09 -2.79 12.77
CA SER A 105 11.50 -2.97 12.46
C SER A 105 12.14 -1.69 11.90
N SER A 106 13.47 -1.67 11.82
CA SER A 106 14.18 -0.60 11.09
C SER A 106 13.81 -0.57 9.61
N GLU A 107 13.53 -1.72 9.03
CA GLU A 107 13.07 -1.87 7.66
C GLU A 107 11.68 -1.26 7.46
N ASP A 108 10.77 -1.42 8.43
CA ASP A 108 9.44 -0.80 8.41
C ASP A 108 9.54 0.73 8.48
N GLU A 109 10.44 1.24 9.31
CA GLU A 109 10.68 2.69 9.39
C GLU A 109 11.29 3.23 8.09
N GLU A 110 12.25 2.53 7.50
CA GLU A 110 12.88 2.92 6.24
C GLU A 110 11.87 2.93 5.10
N ILE A 111 11.08 1.88 4.94
CA ILE A 111 10.07 1.83 3.87
C ILE A 111 9.00 2.90 4.07
N THR A 112 8.59 3.18 5.29
CA THR A 112 7.63 4.24 5.60
C THR A 112 8.13 5.60 5.15
N LYS A 113 9.38 5.96 5.48
CA LYS A 113 10.02 7.21 5.04
C LYS A 113 10.14 7.29 3.52
N ARG A 114 10.46 6.19 2.86
CA ARG A 114 10.53 6.13 1.38
C ARG A 114 9.16 6.31 0.75
N LEU A 115 8.12 5.68 1.30
CA LEU A 115 6.74 5.85 0.83
C LEU A 115 6.26 7.29 1.01
N GLN A 116 6.55 7.93 2.14
CA GLN A 116 6.21 9.32 2.38
C GLN A 116 6.83 10.24 1.31
N LYS A 117 8.14 10.13 1.08
CA LYS A 117 8.83 10.93 0.05
C LYS A 117 8.29 10.68 -1.37
N CYS A 118 8.04 9.42 -1.72
CA CYS A 118 7.44 9.09 -3.01
C CYS A 118 6.03 9.68 -3.16
N GLY A 119 5.23 9.62 -2.11
CA GLY A 119 3.89 10.19 -2.06
C GLY A 119 3.90 11.72 -2.26
N GLU A 120 4.82 12.42 -1.62
CA GLU A 120 5.03 13.86 -1.80
C GLU A 120 5.32 14.22 -3.27
N ILE A 121 6.21 13.46 -3.93
CA ILE A 121 6.56 13.69 -5.34
C ILE A 121 5.38 13.41 -6.26
N LEU A 122 4.60 12.35 -5.98
CA LEU A 122 3.48 11.93 -6.83
C LEU A 122 2.18 12.68 -6.56
N GLY A 123 2.11 13.48 -5.48
CA GLY A 123 0.88 14.12 -5.04
C GLY A 123 -0.14 13.11 -4.46
N ILE A 124 0.33 11.99 -3.91
CA ILE A 124 -0.47 10.94 -3.28
C ILE A 124 -0.01 10.79 -1.84
N GLU A 125 -0.73 11.40 -0.91
CA GLU A 125 -0.34 11.45 0.51
C GLU A 125 -0.32 10.06 1.15
N LEU A 126 0.76 9.69 1.84
CA LEU A 126 0.76 8.60 2.80
C LEU A 126 0.12 9.11 4.10
N VAL A 127 -1.13 8.73 4.34
CA VAL A 127 -1.89 9.16 5.53
C VAL A 127 -1.37 8.47 6.79
N ASP A 128 -1.11 7.17 6.70
CA ASP A 128 -0.55 6.38 7.80
C ASP A 128 0.06 5.06 7.29
N HIS A 129 0.93 4.49 8.10
CA HIS A 129 1.39 3.11 7.98
C HIS A 129 1.13 2.41 9.32
N ILE A 130 0.42 1.29 9.28
CA ILE A 130 -0.12 0.63 10.46
C ILE A 130 0.35 -0.81 10.50
N VAL A 131 1.04 -1.16 11.57
CA VAL A 131 1.42 -2.54 11.88
C VAL A 131 0.33 -3.18 12.72
N ILE A 132 -0.18 -4.32 12.30
CA ILE A 132 -1.24 -5.05 13.00
C ILE A 132 -0.63 -6.27 13.69
N GLY A 133 -0.84 -6.34 15.00
CA GLY A 133 -0.49 -7.46 15.84
C GLY A 133 -1.70 -8.34 16.17
N ASP A 134 -1.53 -9.20 17.17
CA ASP A 134 -2.58 -10.04 17.71
C ASP A 134 -3.58 -9.24 18.57
N ASP A 135 -4.75 -9.83 18.85
CA ASP A 135 -5.78 -9.30 19.74
C ASP A 135 -6.25 -7.88 19.39
N ASP A 136 -6.40 -7.59 18.11
CA ASP A 136 -6.83 -6.27 17.61
C ASP A 136 -5.90 -5.12 18.01
N LYS A 137 -4.66 -5.43 18.37
CA LYS A 137 -3.64 -4.42 18.66
C LYS A 137 -2.98 -3.93 17.38
N TYR A 138 -2.57 -2.68 17.38
CA TYR A 138 -1.89 -2.08 16.26
C TYR A 138 -0.89 -1.01 16.70
N PHE A 139 0.07 -0.73 15.83
CA PHE A 139 0.99 0.41 15.93
C PHE A 139 0.79 1.31 14.71
N SER A 140 0.54 2.60 14.93
CA SER A 140 0.43 3.63 13.90
C SER A 140 1.69 4.49 13.88
N PHE A 141 2.30 4.62 12.72
CA PHE A 141 3.46 5.50 12.55
C PHE A 141 3.07 6.97 12.75
N LYS A 142 1.87 7.35 12.31
CA LYS A 142 1.36 8.72 12.49
C LYS A 142 1.07 9.05 13.96
N GLU A 143 0.36 8.19 14.68
CA GLU A 143 0.06 8.42 16.11
C GLU A 143 1.33 8.49 16.96
N ASN A 144 2.40 7.84 16.54
CA ASN A 144 3.69 7.85 17.20
C ASN A 144 4.68 8.88 16.62
N CYS A 145 4.19 9.86 15.86
CA CYS A 145 4.97 10.95 15.27
C CYS A 145 6.18 10.49 14.45
N LYS A 146 6.02 9.39 13.72
CA LYS A 146 7.06 8.85 12.82
C LYS A 146 6.90 9.30 11.37
N ILE A 147 5.74 9.84 11.02
CA ILE A 147 5.41 10.48 9.74
C ILE A 147 4.56 11.72 9.98
#